data_e71d08af5ae4f8b2385c258e4c9c2472
#
_entry.id   e71d08af5ae4f8b2385c258e4c9c2472
#
_cell.length_a   1.000
_cell.length_b   1.000
_cell.length_c   1.000
_cell.angle_alpha   90.00
_cell.angle_beta   90.00
_cell.angle_gamma   90.00
#
_symmetry.space_group_name_H-M   'P 1'
#
loop_
_entity.id
_entity.type
_entity.pdbx_description
1 polymer ?
#
loop_
_entity_poly.entity_id
_entity_poly.type
_entity_poly.pdbx_seq_one_letter_code
_entity_poly.pdbx_strand_id
1 'polypeptide(L)' 'MQNLTERIIEYEQGEVSQDQTIQLFQELFDSGLVWNLQGHYGRLCYQLLEAGLIIG' A
#
# COMPACT_ATOMS: atom_id res chain seq x y z
N MET A 1 16.64 2.63 -7.38
CA MET A 1 15.64 2.61 -6.29
C MET A 1 14.29 3.03 -6.86
N GLN A 2 13.25 2.24 -6.63
CA GLN A 2 11.92 2.53 -7.15
C GLN A 2 11.25 3.61 -6.29
N ASN A 3 10.54 4.54 -6.95
CA ASN A 3 9.70 5.48 -6.22
C ASN A 3 8.31 4.88 -5.97
N LEU A 4 7.48 5.57 -5.19
CA LEU A 4 6.15 5.06 -4.86
C LEU A 4 5.27 4.88 -6.09
N THR A 5 5.38 5.76 -7.08
CA THR A 5 4.58 5.68 -8.29
C THR A 5 4.86 4.36 -9.05
N GLU A 6 6.12 4.01 -9.19
CA GLU A 6 6.50 2.76 -9.85
C GLU A 6 6.00 1.55 -9.07
N ARG A 7 6.08 1.60 -7.77
CA ARG A 7 5.61 0.50 -6.90
C ARG A 7 4.09 0.34 -6.99
N ILE A 8 3.35 1.43 -7.08
CA ILE A 8 1.90 1.39 -7.28
C ILE A 8 1.56 0.74 -8.61
N ILE A 9 2.29 1.09 -9.67
CA ILE A 9 2.08 0.50 -11.00
C ILE A 9 2.32 -1.01 -10.95
N GLU A 10 3.40 -1.45 -10.32
CA GLU A 10 3.68 -2.87 -10.17
C GLU A 10 2.59 -3.59 -9.39
N TYR A 11 2.09 -2.98 -8.34
CA TYR A 11 1.00 -3.53 -7.55
C TYR A 11 -0.27 -3.69 -8.41
N GLU A 12 -0.60 -2.69 -9.21
CA GLU A 12 -1.79 -2.73 -10.06
C GLU A 12 -1.67 -3.77 -11.16
N GLN A 13 -0.45 -4.06 -11.59
CA GLN A 13 -0.19 -5.10 -12.57
C GLN A 13 -0.15 -6.50 -11.97
N GLY A 14 -0.21 -6.61 -10.65
CA GLY A 14 -0.16 -7.90 -9.97
C GLY A 14 1.24 -8.49 -9.91
N GLU A 15 2.27 -7.69 -10.05
CA GLU A 15 3.66 -8.14 -10.12
C GLU A 15 4.40 -8.03 -8.78
N VAL A 16 3.66 -7.92 -7.68
CA VAL A 16 4.27 -7.79 -6.35
C VAL A 16 3.89 -8.96 -5.47
N SER A 17 4.80 -9.34 -4.57
CA SER A 17 4.52 -10.34 -3.55
C SER A 17 3.66 -9.74 -2.44
N GLN A 18 3.14 -10.61 -1.55
CA GLN A 18 2.39 -10.15 -0.39
C GLN A 18 3.25 -9.23 0.49
N ASP A 19 4.50 -9.59 0.73
CA ASP A 19 5.40 -8.76 1.54
C ASP A 19 5.64 -7.40 0.91
N GLN A 20 5.80 -7.35 -0.40
CA GLN A 20 5.97 -6.09 -1.11
C GLN A 20 4.71 -5.23 -1.03
N THR A 21 3.55 -5.86 -1.10
CA THR A 21 2.27 -5.17 -0.95
C THR A 21 2.16 -4.54 0.44
N ILE A 22 2.51 -5.28 1.48
CA ILE A 22 2.47 -4.78 2.85
C ILE A 22 3.41 -3.60 3.01
N GLN A 23 4.64 -3.71 2.51
CA GLN A 23 5.60 -2.61 2.59
C GLN A 23 5.12 -1.38 1.84
N LEU A 24 4.55 -1.56 0.66
CA LEU A 24 4.00 -0.45 -0.12
C LEU A 24 2.90 0.27 0.67
N PHE A 25 1.96 -0.48 1.24
CA PHE A 25 0.85 0.13 1.98
C PHE A 25 1.31 0.79 3.26
N GLN A 26 2.35 0.26 3.92
CA GLN A 26 2.94 0.94 5.07
C GLN A 26 3.47 2.31 4.68
N GLU A 27 4.18 2.41 3.57
CA GLU A 27 4.71 3.69 3.09
C GLU A 27 3.60 4.63 2.61
N LEU A 28 2.58 4.10 1.95
CA LEU A 28 1.43 4.90 1.53
C LEU A 28 0.69 5.47 2.73
N PHE A 29 0.55 4.66 3.78
CA PHE A 29 -0.10 5.11 5.00
C PHE A 29 0.74 6.17 5.72
N ASP A 30 2.04 5.92 5.88
CA ASP A 30 2.94 6.84 6.60
C ASP A 30 3.03 8.19 5.92
N SER A 31 3.01 8.21 4.60
CA SER A 31 3.07 9.47 3.82
C SER A 31 1.72 10.18 3.71
N GLY A 32 0.63 9.49 4.06
CA GLY A 32 -0.72 10.00 3.87
C GLY A 32 -1.23 9.90 2.44
N LEU A 33 -0.41 9.41 1.52
CA LEU A 33 -0.77 9.34 0.11
C LEU A 33 -1.93 8.37 -0.14
N VAL A 34 -2.09 7.36 0.72
CA VAL A 34 -3.15 6.36 0.56
C VAL A 34 -4.53 7.00 0.50
N TRP A 35 -4.72 8.15 1.15
CA TRP A 35 -6.01 8.83 1.21
C TRP A 35 -6.33 9.63 -0.07
N ASN A 36 -5.32 9.82 -0.93
CA ASN A 36 -5.48 10.50 -2.21
C ASN A 36 -5.65 9.52 -3.38
N LEU A 37 -5.61 8.22 -3.10
CA LEU A 37 -5.78 7.18 -4.11
C LEU A 37 -7.22 6.69 -4.13
N GLN A 38 -7.54 5.79 -5.06
CA GLN A 38 -8.88 5.25 -5.17
C GLN A 38 -9.31 4.58 -3.87
N GLY A 39 -10.62 4.51 -3.63
CA GLY A 39 -11.17 4.05 -2.36
C GLY A 39 -10.71 2.66 -1.93
N HIS A 40 -10.42 1.76 -2.88
CA HIS A 40 -9.98 0.42 -2.50
C HIS A 40 -8.62 0.41 -1.79
N TYR A 41 -7.77 1.41 -2.04
CA TYR A 41 -6.51 1.53 -1.33
C TYR A 41 -6.73 1.82 0.15
N GLY A 42 -7.63 2.74 0.45
CA GLY A 42 -7.95 3.04 1.84
C GLY A 42 -8.59 1.86 2.56
N ARG A 43 -9.48 1.14 1.88
CA ARG A 43 -10.12 -0.04 2.47
C ARG A 43 -9.12 -1.14 2.76
N LEU A 44 -8.21 -1.40 1.81
CA LEU A 44 -7.18 -2.41 2.02
C LEU A 44 -6.23 -1.98 3.13
N CYS A 45 -5.89 -0.70 3.20
CA CYS A 45 -5.07 -0.14 4.26
C CYS A 45 -5.69 -0.42 5.64
N TYR A 46 -6.99 -0.19 5.79
CA TYR A 46 -7.69 -0.49 7.03
C TYR A 46 -7.63 -1.97 7.37
N GLN A 47 -7.81 -2.85 6.37
CA GLN A 47 -7.74 -4.29 6.60
C GLN A 47 -6.35 -4.70 7.10
N LEU A 48 -5.31 -4.11 6.52
CA LEU A 48 -3.94 -4.40 6.94
C LEU A 48 -3.66 -3.90 8.35
N LEU A 49 -4.19 -2.72 8.70
CA LEU A 49 -4.08 -2.19 10.05
C LEU A 49 -4.77 -3.09 11.07
N GLU A 50 -5.98 -3.54 10.77
CA GLU A 50 -6.74 -4.43 11.66
C GLU A 50 -6.06 -5.78 11.83
N ALA A 51 -5.42 -6.26 10.79
CA ALA A 51 -4.69 -7.53 10.83
C ALA A 51 -3.33 -7.41 11.52
N GLY A 52 -2.90 -6.19 11.83
CA GLY A 52 -1.58 -5.95 12.44
C GLY A 52 -0.43 -6.10 11.46
N LEU A 53 -0.70 -6.08 10.17
CA LEU A 53 0.34 -6.23 9.15
C LEU A 53 1.04 -4.92 8.83
N ILE A 54 0.39 -3.79 9.07
CA ILE A 54 1.04 -2.47 9.03
C ILE A 54 0.77 -1.76 10.35
N ILE A 55 1.60 -0.77 10.64
CA ILE A 55 1.56 -0.06 11.93
C ILE A 55 0.98 1.33 11.69
N GLY A 56 -0.06 1.65 12.44
CA GLY A 56 -0.72 2.95 12.38
C GLY A 56 -0.19 3.96 13.37
#